data_945edbbf8ac4591e8f644ba2a72ca154
#
_entry.id   945edbbf8ac4591e8f644ba2a72ca154
#
_cell.length_a   1.000
_cell.length_b   1.000
_cell.length_c   1.000
_cell.angle_alpha   90.00
_cell.angle_beta   90.00
_cell.angle_gamma   90.00
#
_symmetry.space_group_name_H-M   'P 1'
#
loop_
_entity.id
_entity.type
_entity.pdbx_description
1 polymer ?
#
loop_
_entity_poly.entity_id
_entity_poly.type
_entity_poly.pdbx_seq_one_letter_code
_entity_poly.pdbx_strand_id
1 'polypeptide(L)'
;MVYLTRKTTRGQHYFYLVKSFKYDGRVEKVQRYLGSEEPDEFELERLKQMHTNELELAAIERMAHMSSETYRTPYLDKEALLGLERMKFLNRAIHRLQTTDEKVREHAKNRVATIYGNMALSSNPLTYENIESIFDQDRAPSGLPLSKVLEVLSLRRLHGEISERVGRLGKRSILKLHQDLFEGTGKGGVLRENSANLPGSAFMPPPAILVEDELEGLLQWWHDPSPLHPFERAVLFHHRFQQVRPFESGNGLIGRLIMDGMLIRAGLSATEFSNYFFLVNLASNRIEPFEGKLQIPM
;
A
#
# COMPACT_ATOMS: atom_id res chain seq x y z
N MET A 1 -12.77 16.70 -18.04
CA MET A 1 -13.89 17.56 -18.53
C MET A 1 -14.87 16.68 -19.28
N VAL A 2 -16.17 16.87 -19.05
CA VAL A 2 -17.26 16.19 -19.77
C VAL A 2 -17.76 17.13 -20.86
N TYR A 3 -17.99 16.62 -22.06
CA TYR A 3 -18.42 17.41 -23.22
C TYR A 3 -19.43 16.65 -24.09
N LEU A 4 -20.23 17.38 -24.86
CA LEU A 4 -21.22 16.85 -25.80
C LEU A 4 -20.52 16.42 -27.09
N THR A 5 -20.93 15.27 -27.63
CA THR A 5 -20.49 14.79 -28.95
C THR A 5 -21.70 14.29 -29.72
N ARG A 6 -21.75 14.65 -31.02
CA ARG A 6 -22.73 14.15 -31.99
C ARG A 6 -22.12 13.04 -32.82
N LYS A 7 -22.80 11.93 -32.96
CA LYS A 7 -22.50 10.88 -33.94
C LYS A 7 -23.66 10.80 -34.97
N THR A 8 -23.31 10.55 -36.21
CA THR A 8 -24.32 10.39 -37.28
C THR A 8 -24.20 8.96 -37.80
N THR A 9 -25.33 8.24 -37.78
CA THR A 9 -25.40 6.86 -38.31
C THR A 9 -26.67 6.77 -39.18
N ARG A 10 -26.50 6.37 -40.44
CA ARG A 10 -27.60 6.23 -41.41
C ARG A 10 -28.47 7.49 -41.53
N GLY A 11 -27.85 8.69 -41.47
CA GLY A 11 -28.53 9.97 -41.58
C GLY A 11 -29.23 10.46 -40.29
N GLN A 12 -29.25 9.66 -39.23
CA GLN A 12 -29.76 10.03 -37.92
C GLN A 12 -28.64 10.53 -37.00
N HIS A 13 -28.94 11.56 -36.22
CA HIS A 13 -28.03 12.12 -35.22
C HIS A 13 -28.28 11.49 -33.86
N TYR A 14 -27.18 11.25 -33.11
CA TYR A 14 -27.17 10.69 -31.75
C TYR A 14 -26.24 11.51 -30.89
N PHE A 15 -26.69 11.92 -29.75
CA PHE A 15 -25.97 12.81 -28.85
C PHE A 15 -25.45 12.01 -27.65
N TYR A 16 -24.22 12.30 -27.25
CA TYR A 16 -23.51 11.61 -26.15
C TYR A 16 -22.78 12.61 -25.27
N LEU A 17 -22.87 12.41 -23.95
CA LEU A 17 -21.88 12.98 -23.04
C LEU A 17 -20.66 12.09 -23.06
N VAL A 18 -19.49 12.71 -23.23
CA VAL A 18 -18.21 12.01 -23.34
C VAL A 18 -17.24 12.56 -22.31
N LYS A 19 -16.55 11.65 -21.61
CA LYS A 19 -15.40 11.97 -20.79
C LYS A 19 -14.16 11.34 -21.40
N SER A 20 -13.16 12.17 -21.68
CA SER A 20 -11.81 11.70 -22.08
C SER A 20 -10.88 11.61 -20.88
N PHE A 21 -10.01 10.61 -20.90
CA PHE A 21 -8.94 10.44 -19.92
C PHE A 21 -7.68 9.90 -20.62
N LYS A 22 -6.52 10.08 -19.99
CA LYS A 22 -5.26 9.55 -20.48
C LYS A 22 -4.88 8.28 -19.71
N TYR A 23 -4.54 7.22 -20.43
CA TYR A 23 -3.99 6.00 -19.86
C TYR A 23 -2.84 5.53 -20.77
N ASP A 24 -1.66 5.28 -20.18
CA ASP A 24 -0.45 4.83 -20.89
C ASP A 24 -0.14 5.62 -22.18
N GLY A 25 -0.18 6.96 -22.07
CA GLY A 25 0.08 7.88 -23.18
C GLY A 25 -1.05 8.00 -24.22
N ARG A 26 -2.09 7.18 -24.16
CA ARG A 26 -3.24 7.18 -25.08
C ARG A 26 -4.43 7.91 -24.49
N VAL A 27 -5.23 8.50 -25.37
CA VAL A 27 -6.51 9.13 -24.97
C VAL A 27 -7.62 8.12 -25.16
N GLU A 28 -8.24 7.75 -24.05
CA GLU A 28 -9.41 6.88 -23.97
C GLU A 28 -10.66 7.68 -23.63
N LYS A 29 -11.83 7.10 -23.91
CA LYS A 29 -13.12 7.77 -23.73
C LYS A 29 -14.15 6.81 -23.16
N VAL A 30 -14.97 7.33 -22.24
CA VAL A 30 -16.25 6.74 -21.85
C VAL A 30 -17.37 7.68 -22.28
N GLN A 31 -18.54 7.12 -22.59
CA GLN A 31 -19.64 7.92 -23.12
C GLN A 31 -20.99 7.43 -22.58
N ARG A 32 -21.91 8.38 -22.43
CA ARG A 32 -23.31 8.11 -22.13
C ARG A 32 -24.19 8.64 -23.24
N TYR A 33 -25.07 7.80 -23.73
CA TYR A 33 -26.07 8.19 -24.73
C TYR A 33 -27.16 9.07 -24.10
N LEU A 34 -27.50 10.16 -24.77
CA LEU A 34 -28.52 11.12 -24.32
C LEU A 34 -29.84 11.05 -25.13
N GLY A 35 -29.74 10.67 -26.39
CA GLY A 35 -30.91 10.67 -27.28
C GLY A 35 -30.55 11.08 -28.70
N SER A 36 -31.59 11.26 -29.54
CA SER A 36 -31.51 11.75 -30.94
C SER A 36 -31.78 13.25 -31.08
N GLU A 37 -32.24 13.90 -30.04
CA GLU A 37 -32.47 15.35 -30.01
C GLU A 37 -31.28 16.05 -29.37
N GLU A 38 -30.90 17.19 -29.94
CA GLU A 38 -29.80 18.00 -29.39
C GLU A 38 -30.30 18.74 -28.15
N PRO A 39 -29.67 18.50 -26.97
CA PRO A 39 -30.08 19.23 -25.77
C PRO A 39 -29.73 20.71 -25.91
N ASP A 40 -30.60 21.59 -25.44
CA ASP A 40 -30.32 23.00 -25.33
C ASP A 40 -29.22 23.25 -24.25
N GLU A 41 -28.72 24.48 -24.14
CA GLU A 41 -27.63 24.83 -23.26
C GLU A 41 -27.98 24.58 -21.78
N PHE A 42 -29.20 24.86 -21.35
CA PHE A 42 -29.66 24.65 -19.98
C PHE A 42 -29.80 23.16 -19.66
N GLU A 43 -30.41 22.40 -20.56
CA GLU A 43 -30.53 20.96 -20.43
C GLU A 43 -29.17 20.26 -20.45
N LEU A 44 -28.24 20.71 -21.30
CA LEU A 44 -26.90 20.18 -21.37
C LEU A 44 -26.14 20.36 -20.04
N GLU A 45 -26.22 21.52 -19.41
CA GLU A 45 -25.58 21.73 -18.11
C GLU A 45 -26.19 20.88 -17.00
N ARG A 46 -27.52 20.72 -17.02
CA ARG A 46 -28.23 19.82 -16.11
C ARG A 46 -27.78 18.36 -16.30
N LEU A 47 -27.70 17.90 -17.54
CA LEU A 47 -27.25 16.53 -17.87
C LEU A 47 -25.76 16.30 -17.47
N LYS A 48 -24.90 17.28 -17.66
CA LYS A 48 -23.53 17.23 -17.19
C LYS A 48 -23.46 17.07 -15.67
N GLN A 49 -24.20 17.88 -14.91
CA GLN A 49 -24.26 17.76 -13.45
C GLN A 49 -24.74 16.37 -13.00
N MET A 50 -25.77 15.85 -13.63
CA MET A 50 -26.33 14.53 -13.30
C MET A 50 -25.37 13.36 -13.61
N HIS A 51 -24.63 13.43 -14.71
CA HIS A 51 -23.87 12.28 -15.22
C HIS A 51 -22.36 12.39 -15.06
N THR A 52 -21.83 13.49 -14.54
CA THR A 52 -20.37 13.65 -14.35
C THR A 52 -19.79 12.56 -13.45
N ASN A 53 -20.42 12.28 -12.30
CA ASN A 53 -19.93 11.26 -11.36
C ASN A 53 -20.01 9.85 -11.97
N GLU A 54 -21.06 9.54 -12.72
CA GLU A 54 -21.19 8.27 -13.42
C GLU A 54 -20.08 8.08 -14.46
N LEU A 55 -19.79 9.10 -15.25
CA LEU A 55 -18.72 9.07 -16.24
C LEU A 55 -17.33 9.04 -15.60
N GLU A 56 -17.14 9.67 -14.41
CA GLU A 56 -15.91 9.53 -13.62
C GLU A 56 -15.70 8.07 -13.20
N LEU A 57 -16.71 7.45 -12.61
CA LEU A 57 -16.67 6.05 -12.18
C LEU A 57 -16.44 5.11 -13.37
N ALA A 58 -17.12 5.33 -14.49
CA ALA A 58 -16.93 4.56 -15.72
C ALA A 58 -15.49 4.69 -16.28
N ALA A 59 -14.88 5.87 -16.16
CA ALA A 59 -13.50 6.08 -16.57
C ALA A 59 -12.52 5.35 -15.63
N ILE A 60 -12.78 5.38 -14.31
CA ILE A 60 -11.99 4.64 -13.31
C ILE A 60 -12.08 3.14 -13.59
N GLU A 61 -13.28 2.62 -13.80
CA GLU A 61 -13.50 1.21 -14.13
C GLU A 61 -12.74 0.79 -15.40
N ARG A 62 -12.81 1.60 -16.44
CA ARG A 62 -12.09 1.35 -17.70
C ARG A 62 -10.57 1.36 -17.48
N MET A 63 -10.04 2.32 -16.72
CA MET A 63 -8.63 2.36 -16.37
C MET A 63 -8.20 1.15 -15.55
N ALA A 64 -9.03 0.72 -14.59
CA ALA A 64 -8.75 -0.45 -13.76
C ALA A 64 -8.66 -1.73 -14.59
N HIS A 65 -9.60 -1.94 -15.54
CA HIS A 65 -9.56 -3.07 -16.46
C HIS A 65 -8.29 -3.06 -17.33
N MET A 66 -7.98 -1.93 -17.97
CA MET A 66 -6.79 -1.81 -18.82
C MET A 66 -5.51 -2.06 -18.04
N SER A 67 -5.43 -1.57 -16.79
CA SER A 67 -4.28 -1.75 -15.93
C SER A 67 -4.16 -3.20 -15.45
N SER A 68 -5.26 -3.84 -15.09
CA SER A 68 -5.25 -5.23 -14.60
C SER A 68 -4.73 -6.22 -15.65
N GLU A 69 -4.97 -5.97 -16.94
CA GLU A 69 -4.49 -6.80 -18.04
C GLU A 69 -2.96 -6.78 -18.23
N THR A 70 -2.26 -5.81 -17.64
CA THR A 70 -0.80 -5.69 -17.75
C THR A 70 -0.05 -6.62 -16.81
N TYR A 71 -0.71 -7.15 -15.77
CA TYR A 71 -0.07 -7.98 -14.76
C TYR A 71 -0.31 -9.48 -14.99
N ARG A 72 0.69 -10.27 -14.63
CA ARG A 72 0.59 -11.74 -14.58
C ARG A 72 0.72 -12.15 -13.11
N THR A 73 -0.41 -12.37 -12.48
CA THR A 73 -0.46 -12.65 -11.05
C THR A 73 -0.87 -14.11 -10.82
N PRO A 74 0.00 -14.96 -10.25
CA PRO A 74 -0.38 -16.32 -9.88
C PRO A 74 -1.19 -16.39 -8.58
N TYR A 75 -1.16 -15.34 -7.76
CA TYR A 75 -1.73 -15.34 -6.40
C TYR A 75 -3.04 -14.59 -6.28
N LEU A 76 -3.27 -13.57 -7.13
CA LEU A 76 -4.52 -12.81 -7.17
C LEU A 76 -5.43 -13.37 -8.25
N ASP A 77 -6.69 -13.61 -7.94
CA ASP A 77 -7.70 -13.83 -8.97
C ASP A 77 -8.03 -12.50 -9.68
N LYS A 78 -8.75 -12.63 -10.80
CA LYS A 78 -9.08 -11.46 -11.64
C LYS A 78 -9.91 -10.41 -10.91
N GLU A 79 -10.79 -10.83 -10.01
CA GLU A 79 -11.67 -9.93 -9.26
C GLU A 79 -10.88 -9.14 -8.22
N ALA A 80 -10.02 -9.81 -7.45
CA ALA A 80 -9.13 -9.16 -6.50
C ALA A 80 -8.17 -8.18 -7.19
N LEU A 81 -7.58 -8.57 -8.32
CA LEU A 81 -6.71 -7.72 -9.12
C LEU A 81 -7.44 -6.47 -9.61
N LEU A 82 -8.63 -6.65 -10.18
CA LEU A 82 -9.46 -5.53 -10.64
C LEU A 82 -9.87 -4.62 -9.48
N GLY A 83 -10.20 -5.20 -8.32
CA GLY A 83 -10.52 -4.46 -7.10
C GLY A 83 -9.36 -3.57 -6.63
N LEU A 84 -8.13 -4.09 -6.64
CA LEU A 84 -6.92 -3.33 -6.30
C LEU A 84 -6.67 -2.17 -7.28
N GLU A 85 -6.79 -2.41 -8.58
CA GLU A 85 -6.60 -1.39 -9.59
C GLU A 85 -7.72 -0.32 -9.53
N ARG A 86 -8.98 -0.73 -9.31
CA ARG A 86 -10.09 0.18 -9.07
C ARG A 86 -9.82 1.09 -7.86
N MET A 87 -9.40 0.52 -6.75
CA MET A 87 -9.06 1.26 -5.52
C MET A 87 -7.91 2.26 -5.76
N LYS A 88 -6.87 1.86 -6.50
CA LYS A 88 -5.75 2.73 -6.88
C LYS A 88 -6.21 3.97 -7.67
N PHE A 89 -7.04 3.79 -8.68
CA PHE A 89 -7.55 4.91 -9.50
C PHE A 89 -8.58 5.75 -8.74
N LEU A 90 -9.41 5.14 -7.89
CA LEU A 90 -10.34 5.84 -7.02
C LEU A 90 -9.61 6.74 -6.01
N ASN A 91 -8.60 6.22 -5.32
CA ASN A 91 -7.77 6.98 -4.39
C ASN A 91 -7.11 8.19 -5.08
N ARG A 92 -6.60 8.01 -6.31
CA ARG A 92 -6.06 9.12 -7.11
C ARG A 92 -7.11 10.17 -7.44
N ALA A 93 -8.34 9.77 -7.76
CA ALA A 93 -9.44 10.68 -8.05
C ALA A 93 -9.86 11.46 -6.80
N ILE A 94 -10.08 10.78 -5.68
CA ILE A 94 -10.41 11.38 -4.39
C ILE A 94 -9.32 12.38 -3.98
N HIS A 95 -8.06 11.98 -4.03
CA HIS A 95 -6.94 12.83 -3.66
C HIS A 95 -6.85 14.12 -4.50
N ARG A 96 -7.31 14.11 -5.76
CA ARG A 96 -7.38 15.32 -6.60
C ARG A 96 -8.49 16.28 -6.16
N LEU A 97 -9.58 15.75 -5.60
CA LEU A 97 -10.74 16.54 -5.18
C LEU A 97 -10.59 17.12 -3.77
N GLN A 98 -9.78 16.50 -2.94
CA GLN A 98 -9.56 16.92 -1.57
C GLN A 98 -8.77 18.23 -1.49
N THR A 99 -9.18 19.08 -0.55
CA THR A 99 -8.40 20.26 -0.14
C THR A 99 -7.12 19.84 0.58
N THR A 100 -6.19 20.77 0.73
CA THR A 100 -4.94 20.53 1.46
C THR A 100 -5.20 20.11 2.91
N ASP A 101 -6.16 20.75 3.58
CA ASP A 101 -6.51 20.47 4.97
C ASP A 101 -7.16 19.08 5.14
N GLU A 102 -8.03 18.68 4.21
CA GLU A 102 -8.62 17.34 4.20
C GLU A 102 -7.57 16.25 4.03
N LYS A 103 -6.63 16.45 3.10
CA LYS A 103 -5.50 15.53 2.92
C LYS A 103 -4.66 15.40 4.19
N VAL A 104 -4.33 16.51 4.82
CA VAL A 104 -3.54 16.50 6.06
C VAL A 104 -4.24 15.72 7.17
N ARG A 105 -5.56 15.95 7.36
CA ARG A 105 -6.35 15.26 8.39
C ARG A 105 -6.47 13.77 8.12
N GLU A 106 -6.77 13.40 6.87
CA GLU A 106 -6.89 11.99 6.49
C GLU A 106 -5.54 11.27 6.63
N HIS A 107 -4.44 11.87 6.17
CA HIS A 107 -3.10 11.32 6.36
C HIS A 107 -2.74 11.15 7.84
N ALA A 108 -3.10 12.10 8.70
CA ALA A 108 -2.85 12.00 10.14
C ALA A 108 -3.61 10.81 10.73
N LYS A 109 -4.92 10.71 10.48
CA LYS A 109 -5.78 9.62 10.97
C LYS A 109 -5.30 8.25 10.49
N ASN A 110 -5.04 8.09 9.19
CA ASN A 110 -4.57 6.84 8.61
C ASN A 110 -3.21 6.43 9.20
N ARG A 111 -2.34 7.39 9.47
CA ARG A 111 -1.04 7.15 10.09
C ARG A 111 -1.16 6.61 11.51
N VAL A 112 -2.05 7.17 12.33
CA VAL A 112 -2.31 6.67 13.69
C VAL A 112 -2.79 5.22 13.65
N ALA A 113 -3.78 4.91 12.80
CA ALA A 113 -4.32 3.55 12.64
C ALA A 113 -3.25 2.55 12.16
N THR A 114 -2.45 2.93 11.17
CA THR A 114 -1.36 2.09 10.65
C THR A 114 -0.30 1.82 11.71
N ILE A 115 0.11 2.84 12.46
CA ILE A 115 1.14 2.68 13.51
C ILE A 115 0.59 1.86 14.68
N TYR A 116 -0.66 2.09 15.08
CA TYR A 116 -1.30 1.23 16.09
C TYR A 116 -1.29 -0.24 15.67
N GLY A 117 -1.72 -0.53 14.44
CA GLY A 117 -1.70 -1.90 13.90
C GLY A 117 -0.30 -2.52 13.91
N ASN A 118 0.73 -1.75 13.51
CA ASN A 118 2.12 -2.19 13.56
C ASN A 118 2.60 -2.49 14.97
N MET A 119 2.22 -1.65 15.94
CA MET A 119 2.59 -1.84 17.34
C MET A 119 1.87 -3.03 17.97
N ALA A 120 0.57 -3.18 17.74
CA ALA A 120 -0.23 -4.30 18.24
C ALA A 120 0.32 -5.66 17.75
N LEU A 121 0.67 -5.76 16.47
CA LEU A 121 1.31 -6.96 15.89
C LEU A 121 2.71 -7.24 16.44
N SER A 122 3.33 -6.30 17.11
CA SER A 122 4.65 -6.44 17.72
C SER A 122 4.58 -6.63 19.24
N SER A 123 3.39 -7.01 19.76
CA SER A 123 3.14 -7.17 21.20
C SER A 123 3.48 -5.91 22.02
N ASN A 124 3.30 -4.74 21.43
CA ASN A 124 3.49 -3.49 22.13
C ASN A 124 2.24 -3.20 22.99
N PRO A 125 2.38 -2.81 24.27
CA PRO A 125 1.25 -2.60 25.16
C PRO A 125 0.47 -1.30 24.93
N LEU A 126 0.85 -0.48 23.93
CA LEU A 126 0.21 0.80 23.64
C LEU A 126 -1.20 0.60 23.07
N THR A 127 -2.17 1.33 23.61
CA THR A 127 -3.52 1.40 23.06
C THR A 127 -3.59 2.42 21.91
N TYR A 128 -4.70 2.41 21.18
CA TYR A 128 -4.94 3.39 20.11
C TYR A 128 -4.92 4.83 20.67
N GLU A 129 -5.57 5.05 21.81
CA GLU A 129 -5.63 6.35 22.48
C GLU A 129 -4.25 6.81 22.96
N ASN A 130 -3.37 5.89 23.36
CA ASN A 130 -1.99 6.23 23.73
C ASN A 130 -1.23 6.79 22.52
N ILE A 131 -1.38 6.16 21.36
CA ILE A 131 -0.72 6.61 20.12
C ILE A 131 -1.30 7.93 19.65
N GLU A 132 -2.62 8.07 19.67
CA GLU A 132 -3.30 9.32 19.33
C GLU A 132 -2.84 10.48 20.24
N SER A 133 -2.75 10.26 21.56
CA SER A 133 -2.23 11.27 22.50
C SER A 133 -0.79 11.69 22.19
N ILE A 134 0.08 10.74 21.79
CA ILE A 134 1.45 11.04 21.39
C ILE A 134 1.46 11.87 20.10
N PHE A 135 0.53 11.61 19.17
CA PHE A 135 0.48 12.27 17.87
C PHE A 135 -0.11 13.67 17.91
N ASP A 136 -1.24 13.83 18.59
CA ASP A 136 -2.06 15.04 18.55
C ASP A 136 -1.73 16.01 19.69
N GLN A 137 -1.27 15.49 20.83
CA GLN A 137 -1.07 16.27 22.05
C GLN A 137 0.41 16.37 22.44
N ASP A 138 1.32 15.70 21.74
CA ASP A 138 2.74 15.55 22.10
C ASP A 138 2.95 15.10 23.56
N ARG A 139 2.00 14.29 24.08
CA ARG A 139 2.01 13.81 25.47
C ARG A 139 2.32 12.32 25.53
N ALA A 140 3.35 11.97 26.27
CA ALA A 140 3.64 10.59 26.59
C ALA A 140 2.66 10.12 27.69
N PRO A 141 1.93 9.00 27.48
CA PRO A 141 1.09 8.40 28.51
C PRO A 141 1.92 8.01 29.73
N SER A 142 1.35 8.19 30.93
CA SER A 142 2.03 7.82 32.17
C SER A 142 2.21 6.31 32.30
N GLY A 143 3.32 5.87 32.90
CA GLY A 143 3.60 4.45 33.17
C GLY A 143 4.15 3.64 32.00
N LEU A 144 4.37 4.25 30.83
CA LEU A 144 4.97 3.57 29.70
C LEU A 144 6.49 3.69 29.72
N PRO A 145 7.22 2.63 29.34
CA PRO A 145 8.66 2.71 29.13
C PRO A 145 8.99 3.74 28.04
N LEU A 146 9.93 4.62 28.30
CA LEU A 146 10.36 5.66 27.36
C LEU A 146 10.73 5.06 25.99
N SER A 147 11.36 3.87 25.96
CA SER A 147 11.70 3.17 24.72
C SER A 147 10.50 2.91 23.83
N LYS A 148 9.32 2.63 24.42
CA LYS A 148 8.07 2.40 23.65
C LYS A 148 7.51 3.68 23.06
N VAL A 149 7.61 4.79 23.77
CA VAL A 149 7.25 6.11 23.25
C VAL A 149 8.19 6.50 22.09
N LEU A 150 9.50 6.28 22.25
CA LEU A 150 10.49 6.55 21.21
C LEU A 150 10.25 5.70 19.94
N GLU A 151 9.89 4.43 20.09
CA GLU A 151 9.51 3.57 18.95
C GLU A 151 8.32 4.17 18.15
N VAL A 152 7.29 4.69 18.84
CA VAL A 152 6.13 5.33 18.19
C VAL A 152 6.54 6.59 17.45
N LEU A 153 7.33 7.45 18.08
CA LEU A 153 7.82 8.69 17.46
C LEU A 153 8.70 8.41 16.24
N SER A 154 9.55 7.39 16.33
CA SER A 154 10.37 6.94 15.21
C SER A 154 9.52 6.41 14.06
N LEU A 155 8.51 5.58 14.36
CA LEU A 155 7.57 5.09 13.34
C LEU A 155 6.76 6.22 12.69
N ARG A 156 6.32 7.22 13.49
CA ARG A 156 5.64 8.41 12.97
C ARG A 156 6.48 9.11 11.91
N ARG A 157 7.75 9.36 12.19
CA ARG A 157 8.68 9.98 11.27
C ARG A 157 8.93 9.11 10.06
N LEU A 158 9.30 7.85 10.28
CA LEU A 158 9.66 6.91 9.22
C LEU A 158 8.51 6.62 8.26
N HIS A 159 7.28 6.48 8.76
CA HIS A 159 6.10 6.28 7.93
C HIS A 159 5.84 7.46 6.98
N GLY A 160 6.18 8.69 7.39
CA GLY A 160 6.09 9.87 6.53
C GLY A 160 7.07 9.87 5.36
N GLU A 161 8.22 9.19 5.51
CA GLU A 161 9.32 9.18 4.54
C GLU A 161 9.44 7.87 3.76
N ILE A 162 8.72 6.82 4.18
CA ILE A 162 9.01 5.45 3.74
C ILE A 162 8.79 5.25 2.23
N SER A 163 7.79 5.89 1.64
CA SER A 163 7.52 5.77 0.19
C SER A 163 8.68 6.27 -0.68
N GLU A 164 9.43 7.25 -0.21
CA GLU A 164 10.63 7.74 -0.88
C GLU A 164 11.83 6.80 -0.64
N ARG A 165 11.99 6.36 0.61
CA ARG A 165 13.10 5.48 1.01
C ARG A 165 13.07 4.13 0.31
N VAL A 166 11.91 3.52 0.11
CA VAL A 166 11.77 2.23 -0.62
C VAL A 166 12.08 2.34 -2.11
N GLY A 167 12.04 3.53 -2.70
CA GLY A 167 12.47 3.75 -4.09
C GLY A 167 13.95 3.46 -4.31
N ARG A 168 14.76 3.47 -3.27
CA ARG A 168 16.22 3.21 -3.27
C ARG A 168 16.57 2.13 -2.24
N LEU A 169 15.71 1.09 -2.13
CA LEU A 169 15.86 0.05 -1.14
C LEU A 169 17.14 -0.75 -1.40
N GLY A 170 18.02 -0.80 -0.41
CA GLY A 170 19.25 -1.57 -0.42
C GLY A 170 19.67 -1.92 1.00
N LYS A 171 20.68 -2.78 1.18
CA LYS A 171 21.14 -3.19 2.49
C LYS A 171 21.40 -1.99 3.42
N ARG A 172 22.14 -0.99 2.95
CA ARG A 172 22.45 0.21 3.75
C ARG A 172 21.19 0.97 4.17
N SER A 173 20.19 1.09 3.29
CA SER A 173 18.94 1.77 3.62
C SER A 173 18.09 0.98 4.61
N ILE A 174 18.08 -0.36 4.55
CA ILE A 174 17.41 -1.23 5.52
C ILE A 174 18.10 -1.13 6.91
N LEU A 175 19.43 -1.19 6.95
CA LEU A 175 20.17 -0.98 8.20
C LEU A 175 19.89 0.39 8.80
N LYS A 176 19.84 1.43 7.96
CA LYS A 176 19.51 2.80 8.38
C LYS A 176 18.07 2.92 8.89
N LEU A 177 17.10 2.29 8.23
CA LEU A 177 15.71 2.24 8.71
C LEU A 177 15.63 1.58 10.10
N HIS A 178 16.35 0.48 10.30
CA HIS A 178 16.40 -0.17 11.60
C HIS A 178 17.10 0.68 12.66
N GLN A 179 18.19 1.35 12.32
CA GLN A 179 18.87 2.30 13.21
C GLN A 179 17.93 3.44 13.62
N ASP A 180 17.21 4.03 12.63
CA ASP A 180 16.30 5.14 12.85
C ASP A 180 15.07 4.73 13.68
N LEU A 181 14.58 3.49 13.52
CA LEU A 181 13.49 2.95 14.33
C LEU A 181 13.87 2.86 15.81
N PHE A 182 15.10 2.44 16.10
CA PHE A 182 15.61 2.25 17.47
C PHE A 182 16.47 3.42 17.95
N GLU A 183 16.32 4.59 17.35
CA GLU A 183 17.03 5.80 17.77
C GLU A 183 16.79 6.08 19.27
N GLY A 184 17.85 6.37 19.97
CA GLY A 184 17.83 6.56 21.43
C GLY A 184 17.82 5.28 22.29
N THR A 185 17.74 4.08 21.69
CA THR A 185 17.81 2.80 22.42
C THR A 185 19.16 2.09 22.29
N GLY A 186 20.01 2.53 21.38
CA GLY A 186 21.35 1.95 21.12
C GLY A 186 21.35 0.57 20.44
N LYS A 187 20.21 0.08 19.94
CA LYS A 187 20.03 -1.30 19.44
C LYS A 187 19.79 -1.43 17.94
N GLY A 188 20.00 -0.38 17.16
CA GLY A 188 19.61 -0.35 15.74
C GLY A 188 20.78 -0.44 14.76
N GLY A 189 20.49 -0.86 13.53
CA GLY A 189 21.39 -0.73 12.37
C GLY A 189 22.41 -1.85 12.16
N VAL A 190 22.34 -2.97 12.92
CA VAL A 190 23.28 -4.08 12.83
C VAL A 190 22.55 -5.37 12.51
N LEU A 191 23.10 -6.19 11.62
CA LEU A 191 22.59 -7.55 11.37
C LEU A 191 22.81 -8.41 12.62
N ARG A 192 21.94 -9.40 12.83
CA ARG A 192 22.08 -10.33 13.94
C ARG A 192 23.34 -11.19 13.78
N GLU A 193 23.96 -11.46 14.89
CA GLU A 193 25.13 -12.35 15.01
C GLU A 193 24.72 -13.72 15.56
N ASN A 194 23.50 -13.83 16.13
CA ASN A 194 23.02 -15.06 16.74
C ASN A 194 21.94 -15.73 15.88
N SER A 195 21.73 -17.01 16.10
CA SER A 195 20.64 -17.76 15.52
C SER A 195 19.30 -17.20 16.01
N ALA A 196 18.39 -16.87 15.10
CA ALA A 196 17.03 -16.45 15.46
C ALA A 196 16.21 -17.68 15.81
N ASN A 197 15.48 -17.60 16.91
CA ASN A 197 14.48 -18.59 17.30
C ASN A 197 13.10 -17.97 17.26
N LEU A 198 12.13 -18.72 16.72
CA LEU A 198 10.71 -18.35 16.68
C LEU A 198 9.94 -19.28 17.62
N PRO A 199 9.64 -18.86 18.86
CA PRO A 199 8.87 -19.69 19.78
C PRO A 199 7.55 -20.13 19.14
N GLY A 200 7.25 -21.42 19.20
CA GLY A 200 6.01 -22.00 18.64
C GLY A 200 6.02 -22.21 17.11
N SER A 201 7.11 -21.92 16.41
CA SER A 201 7.24 -22.16 14.97
C SER A 201 8.23 -23.29 14.68
N ALA A 202 7.89 -24.16 13.72
CA ALA A 202 8.82 -25.15 13.17
C ALA A 202 9.79 -24.53 12.14
N PHE A 203 9.54 -23.30 11.72
CA PHE A 203 10.41 -22.59 10.77
C PHE A 203 11.68 -22.13 11.47
N MET A 204 12.83 -22.43 10.86
CA MET A 204 14.13 -21.97 11.30
C MET A 204 14.69 -20.95 10.32
N PRO A 205 14.87 -19.68 10.74
CA PRO A 205 15.57 -18.68 9.95
C PRO A 205 16.99 -19.11 9.58
N PRO A 206 17.58 -18.58 8.51
CA PRO A 206 18.94 -18.91 8.11
C PRO A 206 19.94 -18.66 9.25
N PRO A 207 21.05 -19.40 9.31
CA PRO A 207 22.17 -19.12 10.24
C PRO A 207 22.63 -17.66 10.09
N ALA A 208 23.14 -17.08 11.18
CA ALA A 208 23.58 -15.68 11.19
C ALA A 208 24.60 -15.35 10.07
N ILE A 209 25.52 -16.28 9.80
CA ILE A 209 26.53 -16.12 8.74
C ILE A 209 25.95 -15.97 7.33
N LEU A 210 24.74 -16.46 7.07
CA LEU A 210 24.07 -16.37 5.76
C LEU A 210 23.10 -15.20 5.66
N VAL A 211 22.84 -14.47 6.74
CA VAL A 211 21.81 -13.42 6.77
C VAL A 211 22.10 -12.30 5.78
N GLU A 212 23.35 -11.94 5.63
CA GLU A 212 23.75 -10.88 4.70
C GLU A 212 23.47 -11.29 3.25
N ASP A 213 23.88 -12.50 2.87
CA ASP A 213 23.69 -13.04 1.52
C ASP A 213 22.20 -13.21 1.19
N GLU A 214 21.41 -13.74 2.14
CA GLU A 214 19.96 -13.89 2.01
C GLU A 214 19.25 -12.55 1.86
N LEU A 215 19.67 -11.52 2.60
CA LEU A 215 19.14 -10.17 2.47
C LEU A 215 19.50 -9.55 1.11
N GLU A 216 20.72 -9.74 0.64
CA GLU A 216 21.16 -9.27 -0.67
C GLU A 216 20.43 -10.00 -1.81
N GLY A 217 20.21 -11.30 -1.70
CA GLY A 217 19.39 -12.08 -2.62
C GLY A 217 17.94 -11.59 -2.68
N LEU A 218 17.34 -11.26 -1.53
CA LEU A 218 16.00 -10.66 -1.47
C LEU A 218 15.95 -9.30 -2.16
N LEU A 219 16.97 -8.46 -1.96
CA LEU A 219 17.06 -7.15 -2.59
C LEU A 219 17.27 -7.25 -4.10
N GLN A 220 18.10 -8.18 -4.56
CA GLN A 220 18.25 -8.45 -5.99
C GLN A 220 16.90 -8.85 -6.61
N TRP A 221 16.19 -9.82 -6.01
CA TRP A 221 14.84 -10.21 -6.45
C TRP A 221 13.88 -9.02 -6.49
N TRP A 222 13.96 -8.10 -5.53
CA TRP A 222 13.14 -6.90 -5.51
C TRP A 222 13.45 -5.96 -6.66
N HIS A 223 14.70 -5.83 -7.07
CA HIS A 223 15.10 -4.94 -8.18
C HIS A 223 14.91 -5.56 -9.56
N ASP A 224 14.81 -6.88 -9.66
CA ASP A 224 14.57 -7.54 -10.92
C ASP A 224 13.19 -7.16 -11.51
N PRO A 225 13.09 -7.01 -12.84
CA PRO A 225 11.81 -6.81 -13.51
C PRO A 225 10.83 -7.93 -13.17
N SER A 226 9.59 -7.58 -12.92
CA SER A 226 8.58 -8.57 -12.53
C SER A 226 7.23 -8.26 -13.18
N PRO A 227 6.53 -9.24 -13.71
CA PRO A 227 5.16 -9.08 -14.21
C PRO A 227 4.11 -9.09 -13.09
N LEU A 228 4.51 -9.34 -11.85
CA LEU A 228 3.61 -9.39 -10.70
C LEU A 228 3.02 -8.01 -10.40
N HIS A 229 1.79 -8.01 -9.90
CA HIS A 229 1.19 -6.79 -9.38
C HIS A 229 2.02 -6.23 -8.21
N PRO A 230 2.18 -4.89 -8.10
CA PRO A 230 2.96 -4.28 -7.01
C PRO A 230 2.52 -4.70 -5.60
N PHE A 231 1.23 -4.93 -5.40
CA PHE A 231 0.68 -5.47 -4.17
C PHE A 231 1.26 -6.85 -3.83
N GLU A 232 1.24 -7.78 -4.78
CA GLU A 232 1.83 -9.12 -4.57
C GLU A 232 3.32 -9.04 -4.28
N ARG A 233 4.05 -8.20 -5.02
CA ARG A 233 5.49 -8.02 -4.78
C ARG A 233 5.78 -7.49 -3.39
N ALA A 234 5.00 -6.53 -2.89
CA ALA A 234 5.15 -5.99 -1.56
C ALA A 234 4.89 -7.04 -0.47
N VAL A 235 3.82 -7.83 -0.63
CA VAL A 235 3.48 -8.92 0.30
C VAL A 235 4.53 -10.02 0.28
N LEU A 236 4.99 -10.44 -0.91
CA LEU A 236 6.05 -11.44 -1.07
C LEU A 236 7.39 -10.95 -0.48
N PHE A 237 7.73 -9.68 -0.70
CA PHE A 237 8.92 -9.08 -0.10
C PHE A 237 8.85 -9.15 1.43
N HIS A 238 7.73 -8.70 2.00
CA HIS A 238 7.51 -8.74 3.44
C HIS A 238 7.64 -10.17 3.99
N HIS A 239 6.99 -11.14 3.34
CA HIS A 239 7.05 -12.55 3.74
C HIS A 239 8.48 -13.08 3.76
N ARG A 240 9.25 -12.89 2.67
CA ARG A 240 10.65 -13.29 2.56
C ARG A 240 11.53 -12.56 3.57
N PHE A 241 11.29 -11.26 3.79
CA PHE A 241 12.01 -10.50 4.81
C PHE A 241 11.80 -11.07 6.21
N GLN A 242 10.57 -11.52 6.54
CA GLN A 242 10.28 -12.20 7.80
C GLN A 242 10.98 -13.58 7.89
N GLN A 243 11.22 -14.25 6.79
CA GLN A 243 11.99 -15.50 6.76
C GLN A 243 13.48 -15.24 6.99
N VAL A 244 14.07 -14.23 6.36
CA VAL A 244 15.49 -13.86 6.56
C VAL A 244 15.75 -13.40 7.99
N ARG A 245 14.83 -12.63 8.59
CA ARG A 245 14.96 -12.03 9.94
C ARG A 245 16.34 -11.40 10.16
N PRO A 246 16.68 -10.32 9.44
CA PRO A 246 18.05 -9.82 9.45
C PRO A 246 18.51 -9.23 10.78
N PHE A 247 17.60 -8.95 11.73
CA PHE A 247 17.90 -8.29 12.99
C PHE A 247 17.60 -9.17 14.20
N GLU A 248 18.22 -8.89 15.33
CA GLU A 248 17.88 -9.54 16.61
C GLU A 248 16.43 -9.22 17.04
N SER A 249 15.95 -8.01 16.76
CA SER A 249 14.59 -7.55 17.10
C SER A 249 14.05 -6.60 16.03
N GLY A 250 12.76 -6.27 16.08
CA GLY A 250 12.16 -5.26 15.19
C GLY A 250 11.93 -5.70 13.73
N ASN A 251 12.22 -6.96 13.37
CA ASN A 251 12.02 -7.45 11.99
C ASN A 251 10.57 -7.25 11.51
N GLY A 252 9.58 -7.51 12.37
CA GLY A 252 8.17 -7.31 12.04
C GLY A 252 7.84 -5.85 11.73
N LEU A 253 8.32 -4.92 12.55
CA LEU A 253 8.11 -3.49 12.37
C LEU A 253 8.74 -2.99 11.06
N ILE A 254 10.00 -3.33 10.83
CA ILE A 254 10.73 -2.92 9.61
C ILE A 254 10.11 -3.54 8.36
N GLY A 255 9.80 -4.84 8.39
CA GLY A 255 9.20 -5.52 7.23
C GLY A 255 7.86 -4.92 6.83
N ARG A 256 6.98 -4.62 7.80
CA ARG A 256 5.68 -3.96 7.52
C ARG A 256 5.87 -2.52 7.06
N LEU A 257 6.78 -1.76 7.67
CA LEU A 257 7.09 -0.39 7.26
C LEU A 257 7.58 -0.34 5.80
N ILE A 258 8.45 -1.25 5.40
CA ILE A 258 8.91 -1.36 4.01
C ILE A 258 7.75 -1.73 3.07
N MET A 259 6.91 -2.71 3.45
CA MET A 259 5.74 -3.11 2.68
C MET A 259 4.77 -1.95 2.49
N ASP A 260 4.47 -1.18 3.55
CA ASP A 260 3.63 0.02 3.48
C ASP A 260 4.20 1.06 2.51
N GLY A 261 5.51 1.29 2.58
CA GLY A 261 6.19 2.17 1.63
C GLY A 261 6.07 1.72 0.17
N MET A 262 6.18 0.42 -0.08
CA MET A 262 6.00 -0.16 -1.41
C MET A 262 4.56 0.02 -1.92
N LEU A 263 3.57 -0.21 -1.07
CA LEU A 263 2.15 -0.04 -1.41
C LEU A 263 1.81 1.43 -1.70
N ILE A 264 2.21 2.34 -0.82
CA ILE A 264 1.99 3.79 -1.00
C ILE A 264 2.64 4.27 -2.31
N ARG A 265 3.86 3.84 -2.59
CA ARG A 265 4.56 4.19 -3.83
C ARG A 265 3.84 3.66 -5.08
N ALA A 266 3.16 2.53 -4.97
CA ALA A 266 2.33 1.97 -6.05
C ALA A 266 0.97 2.68 -6.21
N GLY A 267 0.64 3.63 -5.33
CA GLY A 267 -0.65 4.34 -5.31
C GLY A 267 -1.75 3.57 -4.59
N LEU A 268 -1.37 2.58 -3.78
CA LEU A 268 -2.25 1.82 -2.90
C LEU A 268 -2.18 2.41 -1.48
N SER A 269 -3.16 2.09 -0.65
CA SER A 269 -3.13 2.48 0.76
C SER A 269 -2.12 1.65 1.53
N ALA A 270 -1.59 2.21 2.63
CA ALA A 270 -0.84 1.45 3.62
C ALA A 270 -1.73 0.35 4.22
N THR A 271 -1.08 -0.68 4.75
CA THR A 271 -1.79 -1.84 5.30
C THR A 271 -2.46 -1.49 6.63
N GLU A 272 -3.78 -1.55 6.68
CA GLU A 272 -4.52 -1.52 7.93
C GLU A 272 -4.39 -2.87 8.67
N PHE A 273 -4.48 -2.83 9.99
CA PHE A 273 -4.36 -4.02 10.85
C PHE A 273 -5.30 -5.16 10.44
N SER A 274 -6.56 -4.85 10.14
CA SER A 274 -7.56 -5.82 9.69
C SER A 274 -7.19 -6.50 8.37
N ASN A 275 -6.54 -5.75 7.47
CA ASN A 275 -6.13 -6.25 6.16
C ASN A 275 -4.82 -7.05 6.22
N TYR A 276 -3.96 -6.79 7.22
CA TYR A 276 -2.69 -7.50 7.35
C TYR A 276 -2.89 -9.02 7.50
N PHE A 277 -3.78 -9.47 8.37
CA PHE A 277 -4.08 -10.90 8.53
C PHE A 277 -4.63 -11.53 7.25
N PHE A 278 -5.48 -10.81 6.51
CA PHE A 278 -5.95 -11.28 5.20
C PHE A 278 -4.78 -11.45 4.23
N LEU A 279 -3.86 -10.49 4.17
CA LEU A 279 -2.69 -10.54 3.29
C LEU A 279 -1.73 -11.66 3.65
N VAL A 280 -1.48 -11.85 4.94
CA VAL A 280 -0.63 -12.93 5.43
C VAL A 280 -1.26 -14.29 5.13
N ASN A 281 -2.58 -14.45 5.33
CA ASN A 281 -3.29 -15.68 4.99
C ASN A 281 -3.30 -15.93 3.48
N LEU A 282 -3.48 -14.90 2.66
CA LEU A 282 -3.39 -15.00 1.20
C LEU A 282 -2.00 -15.47 0.78
N ALA A 283 -0.95 -14.87 1.33
CA ALA A 283 0.43 -15.27 1.09
C ALA A 283 0.72 -16.70 1.57
N SER A 284 0.25 -17.06 2.78
CA SER A 284 0.51 -18.37 3.38
C SER A 284 -0.22 -19.52 2.69
N ASN A 285 -1.44 -19.28 2.19
CA ASN A 285 -2.26 -20.31 1.58
C ASN A 285 -1.97 -20.53 0.08
N ARG A 286 -1.37 -19.56 -0.61
CA ARG A 286 -1.16 -19.59 -2.05
C ARG A 286 0.30 -19.57 -2.48
N ILE A 287 1.21 -19.19 -1.61
CA ILE A 287 2.65 -19.30 -1.85
C ILE A 287 2.99 -20.75 -1.51
N GLU A 288 3.38 -21.55 -2.51
CA GLU A 288 3.99 -22.84 -2.24
C GLU A 288 5.08 -22.63 -1.18
N PRO A 289 5.10 -23.48 -0.15
CA PRO A 289 6.09 -23.31 0.89
C PRO A 289 7.46 -23.34 0.20
N PHE A 290 8.13 -22.23 0.23
CA PHE A 290 9.59 -22.27 0.22
C PHE A 290 9.91 -23.31 1.27
N GLU A 291 10.58 -24.41 0.92
CA GLU A 291 10.72 -25.62 1.73
C GLU A 291 10.98 -25.33 3.22
N GLY A 292 9.95 -24.94 3.94
CA GLY A 292 9.97 -24.52 5.32
C GLY A 292 8.63 -23.88 5.68
N LYS A 293 7.73 -24.70 6.22
CA LYS A 293 6.38 -24.28 6.62
C LYS A 293 6.44 -23.14 7.64
N LEU A 294 6.05 -21.95 7.23
CA LEU A 294 5.78 -20.85 8.16
C LEU A 294 4.47 -21.17 8.90
N GLN A 295 4.55 -21.61 10.14
CA GLN A 295 3.43 -21.55 11.07
C GLN A 295 3.44 -20.19 11.72
N ILE A 296 2.43 -19.37 11.43
CA ILE A 296 2.20 -18.10 12.11
C ILE A 296 1.61 -18.44 13.47
N PRO A 297 2.21 -18.02 14.59
CA PRO A 297 1.54 -18.14 15.87
C PRO A 297 0.27 -17.26 15.83
N MET A 298 -0.88 -17.86 16.15
CA MET A 298 -2.12 -17.13 16.45
C MET A 298 -1.97 -16.29 17.70
#